data_6bc432cd7e4adbd146eca5c986049ac7
#
_entry.id   6bc432cd7e4adbd146eca5c986049ac7
#
_cell.length_a   1.000
_cell.length_b   1.000
_cell.length_c   1.000
_cell.angle_alpha   90.00
_cell.angle_beta   90.00
_cell.angle_gamma   90.00
#
_symmetry.space_group_name_H-M   'P 1'
#
loop_
_entity.id
_entity.type
_entity.pdbx_description
1 polymer ?
#
loop_
_entity_poly.entity_id
_entity_poly.type
_entity_poly.pdbx_seq_one_letter_code
_entity_poly.pdbx_strand_id
1 'polypeptide(L)'
;MMANDVFTLEAAGNYFNKNFVCVKIDMEKGEGPAIGKQYEVDAYPTFLIINADGKLMHKLVGAMPLEELIENVECGLKANSIAEYEALYQAGKLDKTEQMAYWRLLSISGEVVKAQNVGDDLWGKLSEKDKLNSTYWPLLRSRATTIEGEEMKFVCANREYFEKEVGKEEVGKLIYNSFITELNMMIVY
;
A
#
# COMPACT_ATOMS: atom_id res chain seq x y z
N MET A 1 18.68 1.96 -6.10
CA MET A 1 17.31 1.85 -5.60
C MET A 1 17.03 0.39 -5.27
N MET A 2 15.84 -0.16 -5.16
CA MET A 2 15.54 -1.49 -4.57
C MET A 2 16.61 -2.60 -4.77
N ALA A 3 17.14 -2.77 -5.99
CA ALA A 3 18.15 -3.78 -6.28
C ALA A 3 19.48 -3.60 -5.51
N ASN A 4 19.85 -2.36 -5.18
CA ASN A 4 21.11 -2.06 -4.50
C ASN A 4 20.91 -1.74 -3.01
N ASP A 5 19.71 -1.32 -2.60
CA ASP A 5 19.48 -0.79 -1.26
C ASP A 5 18.62 -1.74 -0.40
N VAL A 6 17.79 -2.59 -1.02
CA VAL A 6 16.89 -3.52 -0.34
C VAL A 6 17.32 -4.97 -0.54
N PHE A 7 17.49 -5.42 -1.80
CA PHE A 7 17.78 -6.82 -2.08
C PHE A 7 19.24 -7.23 -1.80
N THR A 8 20.13 -6.30 -1.48
CA THR A 8 21.47 -6.56 -0.98
C THR A 8 21.53 -6.80 0.53
N LEU A 9 20.44 -6.52 1.24
CA LEU A 9 20.37 -6.75 2.68
C LEU A 9 20.32 -8.25 2.98
N GLU A 10 21.09 -8.70 3.96
CA GLU A 10 21.08 -10.09 4.42
C GLU A 10 19.69 -10.53 4.88
N ALA A 11 18.95 -9.65 5.54
CA ALA A 11 17.58 -9.90 5.97
C ALA A 11 16.64 -10.17 4.79
N ALA A 12 16.80 -9.47 3.66
CA ALA A 12 16.05 -9.73 2.43
C ALA A 12 16.35 -11.14 1.88
N GLY A 13 17.63 -11.51 1.80
CA GLY A 13 18.05 -12.84 1.38
C GLY A 13 17.49 -13.93 2.27
N ASN A 14 17.56 -13.75 3.60
CA ASN A 14 17.06 -14.70 4.59
C ASN A 14 15.54 -14.90 4.49
N TYR A 15 14.78 -13.88 4.19
CA TYR A 15 13.33 -13.98 4.02
C TYR A 15 12.95 -14.55 2.64
N PHE A 16 13.41 -13.90 1.56
CA PHE A 16 12.94 -14.23 0.23
C PHE A 16 13.46 -15.59 -0.28
N ASN A 17 14.75 -15.92 -0.09
CA ASN A 17 15.32 -17.18 -0.56
C ASN A 17 14.76 -18.40 0.19
N LYS A 18 14.29 -18.21 1.43
CA LYS A 18 13.66 -19.28 2.21
C LYS A 18 12.24 -19.58 1.73
N ASN A 19 11.51 -18.57 1.29
CA ASN A 19 10.07 -18.65 1.05
C ASN A 19 9.71 -18.66 -0.44
N PHE A 20 10.63 -18.23 -1.32
CA PHE A 20 10.35 -18.02 -2.76
C PHE A 20 11.50 -18.44 -3.65
N VAL A 21 11.20 -18.77 -4.89
CA VAL A 21 12.16 -18.74 -5.99
C VAL A 21 12.11 -17.35 -6.61
N CYS A 22 13.17 -16.56 -6.40
CA CYS A 22 13.22 -15.16 -6.83
C CYS A 22 13.88 -15.04 -8.20
N VAL A 23 13.23 -14.34 -9.13
CA VAL A 23 13.74 -14.06 -10.47
C VAL A 23 13.65 -12.56 -10.73
N LYS A 24 14.73 -11.99 -11.29
CA LYS A 24 14.73 -10.61 -11.79
C LYS A 24 14.62 -10.63 -13.31
N ILE A 25 13.60 -9.97 -13.83
CA ILE A 25 13.33 -9.92 -15.27
C ILE A 25 13.50 -8.48 -15.77
N ASP A 26 14.23 -8.32 -16.87
CA ASP A 26 14.32 -7.05 -17.60
C ASP A 26 13.13 -6.98 -18.57
N MET A 27 12.19 -6.07 -18.30
CA MET A 27 10.96 -5.96 -19.07
C MET A 27 11.14 -5.43 -20.49
N GLU A 28 12.36 -4.96 -20.83
CA GLU A 28 12.69 -4.48 -22.19
C GLU A 28 13.41 -5.56 -23.02
N LYS A 29 13.79 -6.70 -22.42
CA LYS A 29 14.61 -7.73 -23.07
C LYS A 29 14.06 -9.15 -22.88
N GLY A 30 14.40 -10.02 -23.81
CA GLY A 30 14.07 -11.45 -23.75
C GLY A 30 12.56 -11.70 -23.62
N GLU A 31 12.18 -12.42 -22.59
CA GLU A 31 10.78 -12.77 -22.29
C GLU A 31 10.04 -11.63 -21.54
N GLY A 32 10.74 -10.59 -21.10
CA GLY A 32 10.20 -9.49 -20.30
C GLY A 32 8.96 -8.83 -20.89
N PRO A 33 8.94 -8.42 -22.18
CA PRO A 33 7.76 -7.81 -22.78
C PRO A 33 6.52 -8.71 -22.78
N ALA A 34 6.70 -10.03 -22.97
CA ALA A 34 5.59 -10.99 -22.94
C ALA A 34 5.03 -11.16 -21.52
N ILE A 35 5.92 -11.27 -20.53
CA ILE A 35 5.57 -11.36 -19.11
C ILE A 35 4.90 -10.06 -18.65
N GLY A 36 5.44 -8.91 -19.03
CA GLY A 36 4.86 -7.60 -18.71
C GLY A 36 3.42 -7.48 -19.21
N LYS A 37 3.17 -7.92 -20.45
CA LYS A 37 1.82 -7.94 -21.03
C LYS A 37 0.89 -8.95 -20.34
N GLN A 38 1.41 -10.15 -20.03
CA GLN A 38 0.63 -11.22 -19.40
C GLN A 38 0.11 -10.80 -17.99
N TYR A 39 0.93 -10.11 -17.21
CA TYR A 39 0.63 -9.73 -15.83
C TYR A 39 0.32 -8.23 -15.67
N GLU A 40 0.09 -7.52 -16.78
CA GLU A 40 -0.29 -6.10 -16.81
C GLU A 40 0.66 -5.23 -15.98
N VAL A 41 1.96 -5.30 -16.31
CA VAL A 41 3.01 -4.53 -15.62
C VAL A 41 3.18 -3.17 -16.30
N ASP A 42 2.65 -2.11 -15.67
CA ASP A 42 2.64 -0.75 -16.23
C ASP A 42 3.62 0.21 -15.54
N ALA A 43 4.22 -0.20 -14.42
CA ALA A 43 5.13 0.62 -13.63
C ALA A 43 6.31 -0.19 -13.06
N TYR A 44 7.39 0.48 -12.66
CA TYR A 44 8.60 -0.15 -12.11
C TYR A 44 9.07 0.54 -10.83
N PRO A 45 9.55 -0.24 -9.83
CA PRO A 45 9.57 -1.70 -9.80
C PRO A 45 8.17 -2.29 -9.58
N THR A 46 7.93 -3.47 -10.13
CA THR A 46 6.75 -4.29 -9.82
C THR A 46 7.21 -5.68 -9.36
N PHE A 47 6.60 -6.19 -8.31
CA PHE A 47 6.83 -7.52 -7.79
C PHE A 47 5.60 -8.38 -8.07
N LEU A 48 5.81 -9.51 -8.71
CA LEU A 48 4.77 -10.49 -9.01
C LEU A 48 4.99 -11.72 -8.15
N ILE A 49 3.99 -12.09 -7.38
CA ILE A 49 3.97 -13.34 -6.62
C ILE A 49 3.10 -14.31 -7.40
N ILE A 50 3.75 -15.33 -7.95
CA ILE A 50 3.14 -16.29 -8.89
C ILE A 50 3.27 -17.68 -8.27
N ASN A 51 2.19 -18.47 -8.31
CA ASN A 51 2.23 -19.85 -7.86
C ASN A 51 2.87 -20.78 -8.89
N ALA A 52 3.05 -22.06 -8.54
CA ALA A 52 3.66 -23.06 -9.41
C ALA A 52 2.89 -23.30 -10.73
N ASP A 53 1.60 -22.99 -10.78
CA ASP A 53 0.76 -23.14 -11.96
C ASP A 53 0.79 -21.90 -12.88
N GLY A 54 1.61 -20.90 -12.54
CA GLY A 54 1.72 -19.64 -13.29
C GLY A 54 0.59 -18.64 -13.00
N LYS A 55 -0.25 -18.88 -12.00
CA LYS A 55 -1.30 -17.95 -11.60
C LYS A 55 -0.74 -16.84 -10.74
N LEU A 56 -1.06 -15.59 -11.07
CA LEU A 56 -0.75 -14.44 -10.25
C LEU A 56 -1.53 -14.51 -8.93
N MET A 57 -0.79 -14.56 -7.83
CA MET A 57 -1.35 -14.52 -6.48
C MET A 57 -1.47 -13.09 -5.99
N HIS A 58 -0.43 -12.30 -6.21
CA HIS A 58 -0.39 -10.92 -5.76
C HIS A 58 0.58 -10.07 -6.59
N LYS A 59 0.28 -8.78 -6.72
CA LYS A 59 1.12 -7.78 -7.39
C LYS A 59 1.38 -6.61 -6.45
N LEU A 60 2.64 -6.18 -6.33
CA LEU A 60 3.06 -5.01 -5.57
C LEU A 60 3.72 -4.04 -6.53
N VAL A 61 3.34 -2.77 -6.46
CA VAL A 61 3.84 -1.72 -7.33
C VAL A 61 4.54 -0.64 -6.53
N GLY A 62 5.74 -0.27 -6.97
CA GLY A 62 6.52 0.81 -6.36
C GLY A 62 7.69 0.33 -5.50
N ALA A 63 8.59 1.27 -5.20
CA ALA A 63 9.73 1.05 -4.32
C ALA A 63 9.32 1.29 -2.86
N MET A 64 9.74 0.40 -1.98
CA MET A 64 9.43 0.47 -0.55
C MET A 64 10.60 -0.09 0.29
N PRO A 65 10.70 0.25 1.58
CA PRO A 65 11.64 -0.37 2.51
C PRO A 65 11.41 -1.88 2.65
N LEU A 66 12.43 -2.61 3.13
CA LEU A 66 12.36 -4.07 3.25
C LEU A 66 11.21 -4.54 4.14
N GLU A 67 11.05 -3.90 5.29
CA GLU A 67 10.02 -4.23 6.27
C GLU A 67 8.62 -4.10 5.66
N GLU A 68 8.37 -3.00 4.97
CA GLU A 68 7.11 -2.75 4.27
C GLU A 68 6.88 -3.74 3.13
N LEU A 69 7.93 -4.09 2.39
CA LEU A 69 7.85 -5.10 1.33
C LEU A 69 7.44 -6.46 1.88
N ILE A 70 8.07 -6.90 2.98
CA ILE A 70 7.75 -8.19 3.63
C ILE A 70 6.30 -8.17 4.14
N GLU A 71 5.88 -7.12 4.84
CA GLU A 71 4.51 -6.99 5.33
C GLU A 71 3.47 -7.06 4.21
N ASN A 72 3.73 -6.37 3.09
CA ASN A 72 2.83 -6.36 1.95
C ASN A 72 2.78 -7.73 1.24
N VAL A 73 3.93 -8.41 1.10
CA VAL A 73 3.98 -9.79 0.60
C VAL A 73 3.16 -10.73 1.49
N GLU A 74 3.36 -10.69 2.80
CA GLU A 74 2.61 -11.52 3.73
C GLU A 74 1.12 -11.20 3.75
N CYS A 75 0.76 -9.92 3.65
CA CYS A 75 -0.63 -9.51 3.53
C CYS A 75 -1.28 -10.13 2.29
N GLY A 76 -0.61 -10.05 1.13
CA GLY A 76 -1.13 -10.63 -0.11
C GLY A 76 -1.22 -12.16 -0.09
N LEU A 77 -0.31 -12.84 0.62
CA LEU A 77 -0.34 -14.31 0.73
C LEU A 77 -1.42 -14.83 1.70
N LYS A 78 -1.77 -14.04 2.72
CA LYS A 78 -2.77 -14.42 3.74
C LYS A 78 -4.18 -13.99 3.35
N ALA A 79 -4.30 -13.02 2.47
CA ALA A 79 -5.57 -12.46 2.07
C ALA A 79 -6.30 -13.33 1.04
N ASN A 80 -7.61 -13.18 0.97
CA ASN A 80 -8.37 -13.57 -0.20
C ASN A 80 -7.81 -12.88 -1.44
N SER A 81 -7.99 -13.44 -2.61
CA SER A 81 -7.63 -12.77 -3.85
C SER A 81 -8.41 -11.45 -4.00
N ILE A 82 -7.86 -10.49 -4.73
CA ILE A 82 -8.57 -9.23 -5.04
C ILE A 82 -9.97 -9.52 -5.62
N ALA A 83 -10.10 -10.56 -6.45
CA ALA A 83 -11.37 -10.93 -7.05
C ALA A 83 -12.40 -11.43 -6.00
N GLU A 84 -11.96 -12.17 -4.99
CA GLU A 84 -12.83 -12.62 -3.90
C GLU A 84 -13.27 -11.44 -3.02
N TYR A 85 -12.35 -10.54 -2.67
CA TYR A 85 -12.70 -9.31 -1.96
C TYR A 85 -13.64 -8.41 -2.76
N GLU A 86 -13.39 -8.26 -4.07
CA GLU A 86 -14.30 -7.51 -4.96
C GLU A 86 -15.72 -8.07 -4.91
N ALA A 87 -15.88 -9.40 -5.05
CA ALA A 87 -17.19 -10.02 -5.00
C ALA A 87 -17.90 -9.83 -3.64
N LEU A 88 -17.15 -9.94 -2.52
CA LEU A 88 -17.68 -9.70 -1.18
C LEU A 88 -18.04 -8.23 -0.96
N TYR A 89 -17.22 -7.31 -1.46
CA TYR A 89 -17.44 -5.87 -1.38
C TYR A 89 -18.73 -5.47 -2.12
N GLN A 90 -18.88 -5.92 -3.37
CA GLN A 90 -20.09 -5.68 -4.17
C GLN A 90 -21.35 -6.26 -3.54
N ALA A 91 -21.21 -7.36 -2.82
CA ALA A 91 -22.31 -7.98 -2.06
C ALA A 91 -22.59 -7.29 -0.70
N GLY A 92 -21.80 -6.28 -0.30
CA GLY A 92 -21.93 -5.61 0.99
C GLY A 92 -21.62 -6.50 2.20
N LYS A 93 -20.77 -7.52 2.03
CA LYS A 93 -20.49 -8.55 3.03
C LYS A 93 -19.17 -8.34 3.78
N LEU A 94 -18.37 -7.35 3.42
CA LEU A 94 -17.14 -7.04 4.13
C LEU A 94 -17.43 -6.24 5.40
N ASP A 95 -16.86 -6.68 6.52
CA ASP A 95 -16.77 -5.83 7.70
C ASP A 95 -15.67 -4.75 7.52
N LYS A 96 -15.53 -3.84 8.50
CA LYS A 96 -14.56 -2.74 8.41
C LYS A 96 -13.11 -3.23 8.31
N THR A 97 -12.78 -4.32 8.99
CA THR A 97 -11.41 -4.88 9.01
C THR A 97 -11.10 -5.54 7.67
N GLU A 98 -12.02 -6.31 7.15
CA GLU A 98 -11.91 -6.94 5.82
C GLU A 98 -11.87 -5.89 4.71
N GLN A 99 -12.68 -4.82 4.82
CA GLN A 99 -12.66 -3.72 3.86
C GLN A 99 -11.32 -2.95 3.92
N MET A 100 -10.72 -2.79 5.10
CA MET A 100 -9.37 -2.23 5.24
C MET A 100 -8.30 -3.12 4.58
N ALA A 101 -8.39 -4.45 4.74
CA ALA A 101 -7.50 -5.38 4.06
C ALA A 101 -7.65 -5.32 2.53
N TYR A 102 -8.88 -5.26 2.04
CA TYR A 102 -9.17 -5.08 0.62
C TYR A 102 -8.61 -3.76 0.07
N TRP A 103 -8.86 -2.65 0.76
CA TRP A 103 -8.29 -1.34 0.42
C TRP A 103 -6.75 -1.39 0.31
N ARG A 104 -6.09 -2.03 1.29
CA ARG A 104 -4.63 -2.18 1.30
C ARG A 104 -4.14 -2.97 0.08
N LEU A 105 -4.78 -4.09 -0.25
CA LEU A 105 -4.44 -4.89 -1.43
C LEU A 105 -4.56 -4.09 -2.72
N LEU A 106 -5.64 -3.35 -2.90
CA LEU A 106 -5.84 -2.47 -4.06
C LEU A 106 -4.74 -1.40 -4.15
N SER A 107 -4.44 -0.76 -3.03
CA SER A 107 -3.42 0.31 -2.96
C SER A 107 -2.03 -0.19 -3.35
N ILE A 108 -1.60 -1.33 -2.82
CA ILE A 108 -0.28 -1.90 -3.11
C ILE A 108 -0.19 -2.58 -4.48
N SER A 109 -1.32 -2.95 -5.07
CA SER A 109 -1.41 -3.51 -6.42
C SER A 109 -1.47 -2.45 -7.53
N GLY A 110 -1.53 -1.16 -7.16
CA GLY A 110 -1.62 -0.05 -8.12
C GLY A 110 -3.04 0.19 -8.66
N GLU A 111 -4.06 -0.43 -8.08
CA GLU A 111 -5.48 -0.24 -8.43
C GLU A 111 -6.04 1.08 -7.85
N VAL A 112 -5.42 2.21 -8.23
CA VAL A 112 -5.60 3.52 -7.58
C VAL A 112 -7.06 3.95 -7.49
N VAL A 113 -7.82 3.86 -8.58
CA VAL A 113 -9.22 4.30 -8.62
C VAL A 113 -10.11 3.45 -7.73
N LYS A 114 -9.91 2.12 -7.75
CA LYS A 114 -10.66 1.21 -6.88
C LYS A 114 -10.29 1.41 -5.41
N ALA A 115 -8.99 1.55 -5.12
CA ALA A 115 -8.53 1.84 -3.78
C ALA A 115 -9.16 3.12 -3.22
N GLN A 116 -9.23 4.18 -4.04
CA GLN A 116 -9.87 5.43 -3.63
C GLN A 116 -11.34 5.21 -3.29
N ASN A 117 -12.12 4.57 -4.16
CA ASN A 117 -13.55 4.32 -3.94
C ASN A 117 -13.81 3.48 -2.68
N VAL A 118 -13.06 2.39 -2.50
CA VAL A 118 -13.17 1.52 -1.32
C VAL A 118 -12.75 2.25 -0.04
N GLY A 119 -11.70 3.09 -0.13
CA GLY A 119 -11.22 3.90 0.97
C GLY A 119 -12.22 4.98 1.39
N ASP A 120 -12.86 5.65 0.44
CA ASP A 120 -13.89 6.67 0.72
C ASP A 120 -15.12 6.05 1.40
N ASP A 121 -15.59 4.92 0.90
CA ASP A 121 -16.69 4.16 1.50
C ASP A 121 -16.37 3.70 2.92
N LEU A 122 -15.16 3.12 3.11
CA LEU A 122 -14.71 2.72 4.45
C LEU A 122 -14.60 3.91 5.40
N TRP A 123 -13.96 5.01 4.96
CA TRP A 123 -13.79 6.21 5.78
C TRP A 123 -15.12 6.78 6.27
N GLY A 124 -16.12 6.80 5.41
CA GLY A 124 -17.49 7.21 5.76
C GLY A 124 -18.18 6.32 6.80
N LYS A 125 -17.78 5.06 6.91
CA LYS A 125 -18.32 4.09 7.90
C LYS A 125 -17.58 4.10 9.25
N LEU A 126 -16.38 4.73 9.32
CA LEU A 126 -15.59 4.77 10.55
C LEU A 126 -16.16 5.79 11.52
N SER A 127 -16.37 5.37 12.77
CA SER A 127 -16.61 6.28 13.88
C SER A 127 -15.34 7.05 14.25
N GLU A 128 -15.46 8.15 15.01
CA GLU A 128 -14.29 8.88 15.53
C GLU A 128 -13.33 7.97 16.33
N LYS A 129 -13.87 7.01 17.06
CA LYS A 129 -13.09 6.04 17.81
C LYS A 129 -12.34 5.08 16.86
N ASP A 130 -12.98 4.64 15.77
CA ASP A 130 -12.32 3.80 14.78
C ASP A 130 -11.16 4.56 14.11
N LYS A 131 -11.37 5.84 13.75
CA LYS A 131 -10.35 6.69 13.11
C LYS A 131 -9.10 6.89 13.96
N LEU A 132 -9.21 6.79 15.27
CA LEU A 132 -8.07 6.81 16.19
C LEU A 132 -7.30 5.49 16.23
N ASN A 133 -7.89 4.38 15.80
CA ASN A 133 -7.22 3.08 15.83
C ASN A 133 -6.09 3.01 14.78
N SER A 134 -4.90 2.61 15.21
CA SER A 134 -3.71 2.48 14.37
C SER A 134 -3.90 1.55 13.16
N THR A 135 -4.85 0.62 13.21
CA THR A 135 -5.24 -0.22 12.06
C THR A 135 -5.65 0.63 10.86
N TYR A 136 -6.31 1.77 11.07
CA TYR A 136 -6.78 2.66 10.00
C TYR A 136 -5.81 3.82 9.70
N TRP A 137 -4.66 3.87 10.37
CA TRP A 137 -3.62 4.88 10.12
C TRP A 137 -3.17 4.94 8.65
N PRO A 138 -2.90 3.83 7.94
CA PRO A 138 -2.54 3.91 6.53
C PRO A 138 -3.61 4.58 5.66
N LEU A 139 -4.89 4.33 5.95
CA LEU A 139 -6.00 4.97 5.24
C LEU A 139 -6.07 6.47 5.58
N LEU A 140 -6.00 6.84 6.86
CA LEU A 140 -5.97 8.24 7.30
C LEU A 140 -4.78 8.98 6.65
N ARG A 141 -3.59 8.38 6.68
CA ARG A 141 -2.37 8.94 6.06
C ARG A 141 -2.54 9.19 4.56
N SER A 142 -3.19 8.29 3.85
CA SER A 142 -3.42 8.44 2.40
C SER A 142 -4.40 9.56 2.06
N ARG A 143 -5.24 9.97 3.00
CA ARG A 143 -6.25 11.02 2.85
C ARG A 143 -5.76 12.39 3.34
N ALA A 144 -4.91 12.42 4.34
CA ALA A 144 -4.37 13.64 4.95
C ALA A 144 -3.27 14.27 4.05
N THR A 145 -3.64 14.70 2.85
CA THR A 145 -2.70 15.17 1.80
C THR A 145 -2.48 16.67 1.82
N THR A 146 -3.38 17.45 2.42
CA THR A 146 -3.29 18.92 2.53
C THR A 146 -3.42 19.37 3.97
N ILE A 147 -2.77 20.48 4.34
CA ILE A 147 -2.77 21.00 5.72
C ILE A 147 -4.17 21.44 6.15
N GLU A 148 -4.92 22.06 5.25
CA GLU A 148 -6.28 22.54 5.53
C GLU A 148 -7.35 21.43 5.45
N GLY A 149 -6.97 20.22 5.04
CA GLY A 149 -7.89 19.07 4.95
C GLY A 149 -8.40 18.63 6.32
N GLU A 150 -9.63 18.14 6.36
CA GLU A 150 -10.28 17.67 7.60
C GLU A 150 -9.51 16.50 8.25
N GLU A 151 -8.95 15.62 7.44
CA GLU A 151 -8.14 14.50 7.94
C GLU A 151 -6.84 14.97 8.59
N MET A 152 -6.18 15.99 8.03
CA MET A 152 -4.98 16.56 8.64
C MET A 152 -5.32 17.33 9.92
N LYS A 153 -6.42 18.09 9.95
CA LYS A 153 -6.92 18.73 11.18
C LYS A 153 -7.19 17.70 12.26
N PHE A 154 -7.77 16.56 11.89
CA PHE A 154 -8.00 15.44 12.81
C PHE A 154 -6.67 14.86 13.34
N VAL A 155 -5.66 14.66 12.47
CA VAL A 155 -4.31 14.23 12.89
C VAL A 155 -3.70 15.23 13.88
N CYS A 156 -3.74 16.52 13.54
CA CYS A 156 -3.17 17.58 14.40
C CYS A 156 -3.88 17.68 15.76
N ALA A 157 -5.20 17.58 15.77
CA ALA A 157 -5.99 17.62 17.01
C ALA A 157 -5.72 16.42 17.93
N ASN A 158 -5.31 15.27 17.36
CA ASN A 158 -5.03 14.03 18.10
C ASN A 158 -3.53 13.65 18.02
N ARG A 159 -2.66 14.63 17.83
CA ARG A 159 -1.24 14.42 17.55
C ARG A 159 -0.53 13.56 18.59
N GLU A 160 -0.69 13.89 19.88
CA GLU A 160 -0.04 13.17 20.97
C GLU A 160 -0.43 11.68 20.98
N TYR A 161 -1.70 11.40 20.68
CA TYR A 161 -2.21 10.05 20.58
C TYR A 161 -1.54 9.29 19.42
N PHE A 162 -1.53 9.86 18.22
CA PHE A 162 -0.90 9.23 17.07
C PHE A 162 0.61 9.08 17.22
N GLU A 163 1.30 10.07 17.79
CA GLU A 163 2.74 9.97 18.07
C GLU A 163 3.08 8.79 19.00
N LYS A 164 2.19 8.47 19.93
CA LYS A 164 2.33 7.31 20.82
C LYS A 164 2.04 5.99 20.11
N GLU A 165 0.99 5.92 19.29
CA GLU A 165 0.51 4.68 18.67
C GLU A 165 1.31 4.28 17.40
N VAL A 166 1.71 5.27 16.57
CA VAL A 166 2.39 5.01 15.30
C VAL A 166 3.80 5.60 15.22
N GLY A 167 4.21 6.39 16.21
CA GLY A 167 5.54 6.98 16.33
C GLY A 167 5.63 8.44 15.85
N LYS A 168 6.47 9.21 16.54
CA LYS A 168 6.69 10.66 16.26
C LYS A 168 7.20 10.92 14.85
N GLU A 169 8.05 10.03 14.35
CA GLU A 169 8.66 10.17 13.04
C GLU A 169 7.63 10.04 11.93
N GLU A 170 6.71 9.07 12.03
CA GLU A 170 5.65 8.85 11.06
C GLU A 170 4.67 10.03 11.01
N VAL A 171 4.23 10.51 12.18
CA VAL A 171 3.35 11.67 12.26
C VAL A 171 4.05 12.93 11.74
N GLY A 172 5.32 13.12 12.11
CA GLY A 172 6.12 14.23 11.63
C GLY A 172 6.32 14.24 10.12
N LYS A 173 6.62 13.07 9.53
CA LYS A 173 6.72 12.91 8.07
C LYS A 173 5.42 13.23 7.36
N LEU A 174 4.28 12.77 7.88
CA LEU A 174 2.97 13.05 7.29
C LEU A 174 2.71 14.56 7.24
N ILE A 175 2.86 15.26 8.37
CA ILE A 175 2.65 16.71 8.45
C ILE A 175 3.61 17.46 7.52
N TYR A 176 4.90 17.09 7.52
CA TYR A 176 5.90 17.70 6.67
C TYR A 176 5.59 17.53 5.18
N ASN A 177 5.26 16.32 4.76
CA ASN A 177 4.95 16.03 3.35
C ASN A 177 3.70 16.78 2.87
N SER A 178 2.67 16.89 3.70
CA SER A 178 1.47 17.65 3.37
C SER A 178 1.77 19.15 3.23
N PHE A 179 2.64 19.69 4.08
CA PHE A 179 3.11 21.08 3.98
C PHE A 179 3.88 21.33 2.68
N ILE A 180 4.83 20.44 2.33
CA ILE A 180 5.58 20.54 1.08
C ILE A 180 4.68 20.42 -0.15
N THR A 181 3.70 19.54 -0.11
CA THR A 181 2.73 19.38 -1.21
C THR A 181 1.96 20.69 -1.45
N GLU A 182 1.50 21.33 -0.38
CA GLU A 182 0.75 22.59 -0.48
C GLU A 182 1.62 23.74 -0.95
N LEU A 183 2.86 23.84 -0.45
CA LEU A 183 3.84 24.81 -0.94
C LEU A 183 4.11 24.66 -2.44
N ASN A 184 4.29 23.43 -2.91
CA ASN A 184 4.52 23.18 -4.33
C ASN A 184 3.31 23.57 -5.19
N MET A 185 2.08 23.38 -4.71
CA MET A 185 0.87 23.84 -5.39
C MET A 185 0.80 25.37 -5.49
N MET A 186 1.27 26.10 -4.47
CA MET A 186 1.29 27.56 -4.46
C MET A 186 2.35 28.16 -5.39
N ILE A 187 3.45 27.45 -5.64
CA ILE A 187 4.57 27.96 -6.48
C ILE A 187 4.29 27.77 -7.98
N VAL A 188 3.37 26.88 -8.35
CA VAL A 188 3.06 26.57 -9.77
C VAL A 188 2.01 27.53 -10.37
N TYR A 189 1.51 28.49 -9.60
CA TYR A 189 0.62 29.59 -10.04
C TYR A 189 1.29 30.95 -9.83
#